data_fd6062b81ec70046bec6a5b71073558e
#
_entry.id   fd6062b81ec70046bec6a5b71073558e
#
_cell.length_a   1.000
_cell.length_b   1.000
_cell.length_c   1.000
_cell.angle_alpha   90.00
_cell.angle_beta   90.00
_cell.angle_gamma   90.00
#
_symmetry.space_group_name_H-M   'P 1'
#
loop_
_entity.id
_entity.type
_entity.pdbx_description
1 polymer ?
#
loop_
_entity_poly.entity_id
_entity_poly.type
_entity_poly.pdbx_seq_one_letter_code
_entity_poly.pdbx_strand_id
1 'polypeptide(L)'
;MFGMYNDVKKQHYIWEFYLKAWCFEGNKVWCNRDGNVFNTSTENIAQERRFYEIAPLTKDELGLIEACIEKSPKENHSLLKSKLQNLIDYSSYNDNTRKNALEDEYADMERRTIPILQSLRKGSIDILDNEYDKIIFSIFTGMQYTRTPKCRKGKISGLPDGLFQISDNFLFYWSYIFLSESIGSWTSSSKISLLKNETKIPFITGDQPVINIKSDYDNTPAKETRLYYPISPMLALLFDEKETFDNSISVEDVLFYNKKIKQACETLIIGNQKDAVKDT
;
A
#
# COMPACT_ATOMS: atom_id res chain seq x y z
N MET A 1 -27.97 -14.28 8.05
CA MET A 1 -28.57 -12.94 8.27
C MET A 1 -27.64 -11.96 7.53
N PHE A 2 -27.97 -11.62 6.29
CA PHE A 2 -27.15 -10.68 5.50
C PHE A 2 -27.41 -9.29 6.04
N GLY A 3 -26.38 -8.68 6.66
CA GLY A 3 -26.43 -7.31 7.12
C GLY A 3 -26.77 -6.37 5.98
N MET A 4 -27.57 -5.33 6.23
CA MET A 4 -27.77 -4.23 5.29
C MET A 4 -26.40 -3.59 5.01
N TYR A 5 -25.83 -3.87 3.84
CA TYR A 5 -24.63 -3.19 3.37
C TYR A 5 -24.96 -1.71 3.13
N ASN A 6 -24.42 -0.84 3.95
CA ASN A 6 -24.40 0.57 3.65
C ASN A 6 -23.51 0.76 2.39
N ASP A 7 -24.05 1.38 1.34
CA ASP A 7 -23.30 1.73 0.13
C ASP A 7 -22.17 2.72 0.50
N VAL A 8 -20.97 2.21 0.78
CA VAL A 8 -19.78 3.02 1.06
C VAL A 8 -19.32 3.64 -0.25
N LYS A 9 -19.80 4.86 -0.52
CA LYS A 9 -19.50 5.57 -1.77
C LYS A 9 -18.06 6.08 -1.86
N LYS A 10 -17.44 6.38 -0.70
CA LYS A 10 -16.09 6.93 -0.59
C LYS A 10 -15.20 5.88 0.08
N GLN A 11 -14.27 5.34 -0.66
CA GLN A 11 -13.37 4.26 -0.23
C GLN A 11 -11.95 4.78 -0.14
N HIS A 12 -11.34 4.62 1.04
CA HIS A 12 -9.97 5.06 1.27
C HIS A 12 -8.99 4.04 0.69
N TYR A 13 -8.13 4.47 -0.25
CA TYR A 13 -7.00 3.67 -0.73
C TYR A 13 -5.77 3.78 0.18
N ILE A 14 -5.74 4.77 1.09
CA ILE A 14 -4.83 4.81 2.24
C ILE A 14 -5.68 4.83 3.50
N TRP A 15 -5.42 3.89 4.38
CA TRP A 15 -6.16 3.72 5.61
C TRP A 15 -6.21 4.99 6.47
N GLU A 16 -7.40 5.41 6.86
CA GLU A 16 -7.58 6.64 7.64
C GLU A 16 -6.85 6.60 8.99
N PHE A 17 -6.87 5.45 9.70
CA PHE A 17 -6.13 5.29 10.95
C PHE A 17 -4.61 5.47 10.75
N TYR A 18 -4.08 5.03 9.60
CA TYR A 18 -2.68 5.29 9.25
C TYR A 18 -2.43 6.79 9.07
N LEU A 19 -3.30 7.51 8.37
CA LEU A 19 -3.20 8.95 8.13
C LEU A 19 -3.29 9.78 9.42
N LYS A 20 -4.01 9.32 10.43
CA LYS A 20 -4.13 10.02 11.74
C LYS A 20 -2.79 10.28 12.42
N ALA A 21 -1.72 9.55 12.09
CA ALA A 21 -0.39 9.83 12.61
C ALA A 21 0.22 11.14 12.11
N TRP A 22 -0.24 11.67 10.98
CA TRP A 22 0.21 12.94 10.39
C TRP A 22 -0.68 14.13 10.73
N CYS A 23 -1.67 13.95 11.61
CA CYS A 23 -2.51 15.08 12.04
C CYS A 23 -1.70 16.08 12.88
N PHE A 24 -1.83 17.37 12.56
CA PHE A 24 -1.20 18.46 13.29
C PHE A 24 -2.18 19.16 14.23
N GLU A 25 -3.47 19.16 13.92
CA GLU A 25 -4.56 19.73 14.69
C GLU A 25 -5.84 18.93 14.48
N GLY A 26 -6.37 18.29 15.53
CA GLY A 26 -7.55 17.43 15.42
C GLY A 26 -7.31 16.29 14.42
N ASN A 27 -8.10 16.27 13.34
CA ASN A 27 -7.96 15.31 12.25
C ASN A 27 -7.39 15.91 10.95
N LYS A 28 -6.75 17.11 11.02
CA LYS A 28 -6.22 17.81 9.85
C LYS A 28 -4.78 17.42 9.54
N VAL A 29 -4.50 17.23 8.26
CA VAL A 29 -3.17 16.99 7.68
C VAL A 29 -2.83 18.07 6.67
N TRP A 30 -1.54 18.36 6.49
CA TRP A 30 -1.06 19.16 5.36
C TRP A 30 -0.89 18.26 4.14
N CYS A 31 -1.30 18.79 3.00
CA CYS A 31 -1.25 18.10 1.71
C CYS A 31 -0.60 18.99 0.66
N ASN A 32 0.10 18.34 -0.27
CA ASN A 32 0.45 18.93 -1.56
C ASN A 32 -0.16 18.05 -2.65
N ARG A 33 -0.98 18.65 -3.52
CA ARG A 33 -1.52 18.00 -4.71
C ARG A 33 -1.17 18.83 -5.92
N ASP A 34 -0.29 18.27 -6.77
CA ASP A 34 0.15 18.90 -8.01
C ASP A 34 0.67 20.34 -7.80
N GLY A 35 1.49 20.55 -6.75
CA GLY A 35 2.05 21.84 -6.38
C GLY A 35 1.12 22.73 -5.52
N ASN A 36 -0.15 22.37 -5.36
CA ASN A 36 -1.09 23.11 -4.51
C ASN A 36 -1.03 22.61 -3.06
N VAL A 37 -0.57 23.47 -2.16
CA VAL A 37 -0.44 23.15 -0.73
C VAL A 37 -1.65 23.65 0.06
N PHE A 38 -2.35 22.72 0.71
CA PHE A 38 -3.56 22.98 1.51
C PHE A 38 -3.61 22.08 2.74
N ASN A 39 -4.58 22.29 3.63
CA ASN A 39 -4.88 21.35 4.71
C ASN A 39 -6.32 20.87 4.61
N THR A 40 -6.56 19.65 5.08
CA THR A 40 -7.88 19.02 5.08
C THR A 40 -7.97 17.93 6.14
N SER A 41 -9.21 17.46 6.42
CA SER A 41 -9.42 16.30 7.28
C SER A 41 -8.95 15.00 6.60
N THR A 42 -8.45 14.04 7.40
CA THR A 42 -8.13 12.68 6.95
C THR A 42 -9.31 11.99 6.25
N GLU A 43 -10.53 12.32 6.63
CA GLU A 43 -11.75 11.80 6.02
C GLU A 43 -11.98 12.23 4.57
N ASN A 44 -11.32 13.33 4.14
CA ASN A 44 -11.51 13.94 2.82
C ASN A 44 -10.34 13.71 1.87
N ILE A 45 -9.35 12.92 2.27
CA ILE A 45 -8.12 12.73 1.50
C ILE A 45 -7.83 11.25 1.28
N ALA A 46 -7.09 10.92 0.22
CA ALA A 46 -6.68 9.56 -0.12
C ALA A 46 -7.87 8.58 -0.24
N GLN A 47 -8.94 9.06 -0.86
CA GLN A 47 -10.17 8.29 -1.09
C GLN A 47 -10.73 8.61 -2.49
N GLU A 48 -11.35 7.61 -3.09
CA GLU A 48 -12.08 7.74 -4.36
C GLU A 48 -13.45 7.08 -4.24
N ARG A 49 -14.36 7.50 -5.12
CA ARG A 49 -15.68 6.88 -5.17
C ARG A 49 -15.57 5.50 -5.78
N ARG A 50 -16.01 4.47 -5.02
CA ARG A 50 -16.03 3.07 -5.46
C ARG A 50 -14.67 2.56 -5.95
N PHE A 51 -13.62 2.96 -5.24
CA PHE A 51 -12.24 2.60 -5.60
C PHE A 51 -12.03 1.08 -5.70
N TYR A 52 -12.74 0.30 -4.89
CA TYR A 52 -12.64 -1.16 -4.86
C TYR A 52 -13.76 -1.88 -5.62
N GLU A 53 -14.51 -1.17 -6.47
CA GLU A 53 -15.51 -1.82 -7.32
C GLU A 53 -14.83 -2.78 -8.30
N ILE A 54 -15.26 -4.06 -8.28
CA ILE A 54 -14.71 -5.14 -9.09
C ILE A 54 -15.62 -5.34 -10.30
N ALA A 55 -15.04 -5.39 -11.50
CA ALA A 55 -15.73 -5.80 -12.72
C ALA A 55 -15.24 -7.19 -13.17
N PRO A 56 -16.06 -7.99 -13.87
CA PRO A 56 -15.61 -9.24 -14.45
C PRO A 56 -14.47 -9.04 -15.45
N LEU A 57 -13.52 -9.97 -15.48
CA LEU A 57 -12.51 -10.04 -16.52
C LEU A 57 -13.08 -10.56 -17.83
N THR A 58 -12.50 -10.17 -18.95
CA THR A 58 -12.73 -10.84 -20.24
C THR A 58 -12.15 -12.25 -20.21
N LYS A 59 -12.55 -13.10 -21.17
CA LYS A 59 -12.02 -14.48 -21.25
C LYS A 59 -10.50 -14.50 -21.47
N ASP A 60 -9.98 -13.57 -22.26
CA ASP A 60 -8.56 -13.48 -22.56
C ASP A 60 -7.75 -13.02 -21.33
N GLU A 61 -8.25 -12.02 -20.60
CA GLU A 61 -7.66 -11.55 -19.35
C GLU A 61 -7.66 -12.66 -18.29
N LEU A 62 -8.78 -13.39 -18.14
CA LEU A 62 -8.87 -14.52 -17.21
C LEU A 62 -7.85 -15.60 -17.57
N GLY A 63 -7.79 -16.01 -18.85
CA GLY A 63 -6.81 -16.99 -19.31
C GLY A 63 -5.36 -16.57 -19.08
N LEU A 64 -5.07 -15.26 -19.18
CA LEU A 64 -3.75 -14.74 -18.88
C LEU A 64 -3.42 -14.84 -17.38
N ILE A 65 -4.36 -14.50 -16.47
CA ILE A 65 -4.18 -14.68 -15.03
C ILE A 65 -3.94 -16.16 -14.69
N GLU A 66 -4.76 -17.08 -15.23
CA GLU A 66 -4.61 -18.51 -15.02
C GLU A 66 -3.25 -19.02 -15.50
N ALA A 67 -2.79 -18.59 -16.68
CA ALA A 67 -1.47 -18.93 -17.20
C ALA A 67 -0.33 -18.40 -16.30
N CYS A 68 -0.47 -17.22 -15.71
CA CYS A 68 0.47 -16.70 -14.74
C CYS A 68 0.49 -17.54 -13.45
N ILE A 69 -0.67 -17.98 -12.96
CA ILE A 69 -0.75 -18.89 -11.81
C ILE A 69 -0.02 -20.19 -12.09
N GLU A 70 -0.27 -20.83 -13.25
CA GLU A 70 0.38 -22.10 -13.60
C GLU A 70 1.91 -21.98 -13.77
N LYS A 71 2.42 -20.80 -14.10
CA LYS A 71 3.87 -20.52 -14.16
C LYS A 71 4.50 -20.16 -12.80
N SER A 72 3.70 -19.86 -11.80
CA SER A 72 4.19 -19.54 -10.45
C SER A 72 4.67 -20.82 -9.72
N PRO A 73 5.41 -20.70 -8.60
CA PRO A 73 5.76 -21.85 -7.77
C PRO A 73 4.51 -22.63 -7.34
N LYS A 74 4.59 -23.98 -7.45
CA LYS A 74 3.43 -24.88 -7.22
C LYS A 74 2.81 -24.72 -5.82
N GLU A 75 3.63 -24.46 -4.83
CA GLU A 75 3.21 -24.19 -3.46
C GLU A 75 2.24 -23.01 -3.33
N ASN A 76 2.30 -22.06 -4.25
CA ASN A 76 1.45 -20.86 -4.25
C ASN A 76 0.13 -21.06 -5.02
N HIS A 77 0.01 -22.12 -5.84
CA HIS A 77 -1.15 -22.31 -6.74
C HIS A 77 -2.47 -22.31 -5.99
N SER A 78 -2.56 -22.99 -4.84
CA SER A 78 -3.81 -23.08 -4.06
C SER A 78 -4.26 -21.71 -3.59
N LEU A 79 -3.34 -20.91 -3.04
CA LEU A 79 -3.62 -19.55 -2.56
C LEU A 79 -4.03 -18.63 -3.71
N LEU A 80 -3.25 -18.61 -4.79
CA LEU A 80 -3.50 -17.71 -5.93
C LEU A 80 -4.83 -18.06 -6.64
N LYS A 81 -5.14 -19.36 -6.80
CA LYS A 81 -6.44 -19.81 -7.34
C LYS A 81 -7.61 -19.41 -6.43
N SER A 82 -7.45 -19.53 -5.12
CA SER A 82 -8.46 -19.08 -4.16
C SER A 82 -8.71 -17.57 -4.25
N LYS A 83 -7.66 -16.78 -4.35
CA LYS A 83 -7.79 -15.32 -4.53
C LYS A 83 -8.48 -14.95 -5.84
N LEU A 84 -8.11 -15.61 -6.94
CA LEU A 84 -8.79 -15.43 -8.23
C LEU A 84 -10.28 -15.78 -8.13
N GLN A 85 -10.60 -16.91 -7.51
CA GLN A 85 -11.99 -17.35 -7.35
C GLN A 85 -12.80 -16.36 -6.52
N ASN A 86 -12.23 -15.82 -5.42
CA ASN A 86 -12.89 -14.78 -4.62
C ASN A 86 -13.23 -13.55 -5.46
N LEU A 87 -12.30 -13.08 -6.29
CA LEU A 87 -12.57 -11.92 -7.16
C LEU A 87 -13.63 -12.22 -8.22
N ILE A 88 -13.62 -13.42 -8.79
CA ILE A 88 -14.67 -13.87 -9.74
C ILE A 88 -16.03 -13.90 -9.03
N ASP A 89 -16.11 -14.47 -7.84
CA ASP A 89 -17.34 -14.54 -7.06
C ASP A 89 -17.83 -13.13 -6.71
N TYR A 90 -16.96 -12.24 -6.22
CA TYR A 90 -17.29 -10.85 -5.91
C TYR A 90 -17.81 -10.10 -7.13
N SER A 91 -17.20 -10.31 -8.30
CA SER A 91 -17.63 -9.67 -9.55
C SER A 91 -18.99 -10.15 -10.05
N SER A 92 -19.41 -11.37 -9.63
CA SER A 92 -20.68 -11.98 -9.99
C SER A 92 -21.86 -11.57 -9.11
N TYR A 93 -21.58 -10.99 -7.93
CA TYR A 93 -22.61 -10.59 -6.98
C TYR A 93 -23.44 -9.40 -7.49
N ASN A 94 -24.59 -9.17 -6.81
CA ASN A 94 -25.38 -7.98 -7.05
C ASN A 94 -24.58 -6.69 -6.81
N ASP A 95 -25.04 -5.59 -7.36
CA ASP A 95 -24.31 -4.31 -7.37
C ASP A 95 -23.74 -3.86 -6.02
N ASN A 96 -24.48 -4.02 -4.93
CA ASN A 96 -24.03 -3.54 -3.62
C ASN A 96 -22.93 -4.41 -3.02
N THR A 97 -23.03 -5.73 -3.14
CA THR A 97 -22.01 -6.67 -2.65
C THR A 97 -20.72 -6.51 -3.46
N ARG A 98 -20.82 -6.42 -4.78
CA ARG A 98 -19.68 -6.19 -5.67
C ARG A 98 -18.89 -4.92 -5.35
N LYS A 99 -19.57 -3.87 -4.94
CA LYS A 99 -18.95 -2.57 -4.60
C LYS A 99 -18.23 -2.56 -3.26
N ASN A 100 -18.58 -3.44 -2.33
CA ASN A 100 -18.12 -3.39 -0.95
C ASN A 100 -17.32 -4.62 -0.50
N ALA A 101 -17.33 -5.74 -1.26
CA ALA A 101 -16.71 -6.99 -0.82
C ALA A 101 -15.23 -6.85 -0.44
N LEU A 102 -14.46 -6.13 -1.24
CA LEU A 102 -13.05 -5.86 -0.93
C LEU A 102 -12.86 -4.82 0.18
N GLU A 103 -13.75 -3.86 0.31
CA GLU A 103 -13.72 -2.90 1.44
C GLU A 103 -13.84 -3.63 2.77
N ASP A 104 -14.74 -4.62 2.85
CA ASP A 104 -14.93 -5.44 4.06
C ASP A 104 -13.68 -6.28 4.37
N GLU A 105 -13.05 -6.87 3.34
CA GLU A 105 -11.79 -7.62 3.48
C GLU A 105 -10.65 -6.72 3.98
N TYR A 106 -10.49 -5.54 3.38
CA TYR A 106 -9.49 -4.56 3.81
C TYR A 106 -9.76 -4.06 5.23
N ALA A 107 -11.02 -3.78 5.58
CA ALA A 107 -11.40 -3.35 6.92
C ALA A 107 -11.11 -4.42 8.00
N ASP A 108 -11.24 -5.70 7.69
CA ASP A 108 -10.86 -6.78 8.62
C ASP A 108 -9.34 -6.81 8.84
N MET A 109 -8.56 -6.73 7.79
CA MET A 109 -7.10 -6.68 7.89
C MET A 109 -6.61 -5.43 8.64
N GLU A 110 -7.21 -4.28 8.38
CA GLU A 110 -6.93 -3.04 9.08
C GLU A 110 -7.16 -3.18 10.59
N ARG A 111 -8.30 -3.75 11.01
CA ARG A 111 -8.59 -3.99 12.43
C ARG A 111 -7.54 -4.88 13.11
N ARG A 112 -7.08 -5.93 12.44
CA ARG A 112 -6.01 -6.83 12.95
C ARG A 112 -4.68 -6.11 13.07
N THR A 113 -4.41 -5.13 12.20
CA THR A 113 -3.15 -4.38 12.17
C THR A 113 -3.10 -3.23 13.20
N ILE A 114 -4.24 -2.77 13.73
CA ILE A 114 -4.28 -1.67 14.73
C ILE A 114 -3.29 -1.88 15.89
N PRO A 115 -3.31 -2.99 16.66
CA PRO A 115 -2.43 -3.17 17.81
C PRO A 115 -0.95 -3.20 17.40
N ILE A 116 -0.64 -3.78 16.24
CA ILE A 116 0.71 -3.85 15.72
C ILE A 116 1.23 -2.44 15.40
N LEU A 117 0.46 -1.66 14.64
CA LEU A 117 0.84 -0.31 14.25
C LEU A 117 0.92 0.64 15.45
N GLN A 118 0.07 0.46 16.46
CA GLN A 118 0.14 1.20 17.72
C GLN A 118 1.40 0.89 18.50
N SER A 119 1.84 -0.36 18.58
CA SER A 119 3.08 -0.76 19.23
C SER A 119 4.31 -0.19 18.51
N LEU A 120 4.36 -0.33 17.19
CA LEU A 120 5.43 0.23 16.37
C LEU A 120 5.53 1.76 16.52
N ARG A 121 4.40 2.47 16.59
CA ARG A 121 4.34 3.92 16.81
C ARG A 121 4.76 4.36 18.22
N LYS A 122 4.79 3.45 19.19
CA LYS A 122 5.40 3.66 20.51
C LYS A 122 6.90 3.38 20.53
N GLY A 123 7.48 2.98 19.40
CA GLY A 123 8.90 2.69 19.26
C GLY A 123 9.29 1.26 19.62
N SER A 124 8.34 0.36 19.86
CA SER A 124 8.60 -1.07 20.12
C SER A 124 8.43 -1.87 18.84
N ILE A 125 9.53 -2.48 18.37
CA ILE A 125 9.56 -3.41 17.24
C ILE A 125 9.31 -4.86 17.69
N ASP A 126 9.43 -5.15 18.97
CA ASP A 126 9.37 -6.50 19.56
C ASP A 126 8.04 -7.22 19.29
N ILE A 127 6.99 -6.45 18.97
CA ILE A 127 5.71 -7.04 18.55
C ILE A 127 5.84 -7.90 17.28
N LEU A 128 6.82 -7.60 16.44
CA LEU A 128 7.10 -8.36 15.22
C LEU A 128 7.95 -9.61 15.45
N ASP A 129 8.41 -9.86 16.69
CA ASP A 129 9.02 -11.13 17.09
C ASP A 129 7.96 -12.24 17.22
N ASN A 130 6.71 -11.87 17.43
CA ASN A 130 5.59 -12.79 17.32
C ASN A 130 5.32 -13.11 15.83
N GLU A 131 5.42 -14.38 15.45
CA GLU A 131 5.28 -14.81 14.06
C GLU A 131 3.91 -14.48 13.46
N TYR A 132 2.83 -14.61 14.24
CA TYR A 132 1.48 -14.28 13.80
C TYR A 132 1.35 -12.78 13.48
N ASP A 133 1.82 -11.92 14.39
CA ASP A 133 1.75 -10.45 14.20
C ASP A 133 2.62 -10.02 13.03
N LYS A 134 3.79 -10.64 12.86
CA LYS A 134 4.68 -10.40 11.72
C LYS A 134 4.01 -10.78 10.40
N ILE A 135 3.34 -11.92 10.33
CA ILE A 135 2.61 -12.36 9.13
C ILE A 135 1.46 -11.40 8.83
N ILE A 136 0.63 -11.05 9.81
CA ILE A 136 -0.48 -10.09 9.65
C ILE A 136 0.03 -8.74 9.13
N PHE A 137 1.10 -8.22 9.72
CA PHE A 137 1.68 -6.96 9.31
C PHE A 137 2.29 -7.02 7.90
N SER A 138 2.89 -8.15 7.53
CA SER A 138 3.45 -8.38 6.20
C SER A 138 2.36 -8.44 5.12
N ILE A 139 1.26 -9.15 5.37
CA ILE A 139 0.09 -9.17 4.47
C ILE A 139 -0.47 -7.75 4.33
N PHE A 140 -0.67 -7.04 5.44
CA PHE A 140 -1.13 -5.65 5.42
C PHE A 140 -0.19 -4.74 4.61
N THR A 141 1.13 -4.90 4.75
CA THR A 141 2.12 -4.13 4.01
C THR A 141 2.01 -4.38 2.49
N GLY A 142 1.83 -5.63 2.07
CA GLY A 142 1.57 -6.00 0.68
C GLY A 142 0.27 -5.39 0.14
N MET A 143 -0.80 -5.46 0.92
CA MET A 143 -2.07 -4.82 0.59
C MET A 143 -1.94 -3.30 0.48
N GLN A 144 -1.24 -2.66 1.43
CA GLN A 144 -1.03 -1.20 1.42
C GLN A 144 -0.15 -0.75 0.26
N TYR A 145 0.82 -1.58 -0.18
CA TYR A 145 1.63 -1.30 -1.36
C TYR A 145 0.78 -1.29 -2.64
N THR A 146 -0.17 -2.22 -2.76
CA THR A 146 -0.89 -2.48 -4.02
C THR A 146 -2.22 -1.75 -4.16
N ARG A 147 -2.88 -1.38 -3.05
CA ARG A 147 -4.17 -0.69 -3.07
C ARG A 147 -4.06 0.82 -3.29
N THR A 148 -3.24 1.24 -4.22
CA THR A 148 -2.99 2.66 -4.53
C THR A 148 -3.40 2.97 -5.97
N PRO A 149 -3.70 4.25 -6.30
CA PRO A 149 -3.99 4.65 -7.67
C PRO A 149 -2.88 4.25 -8.64
N LYS A 150 -1.62 4.37 -8.22
CA LYS A 150 -0.44 3.96 -8.99
C LYS A 150 -0.48 2.50 -9.42
N CYS A 151 -0.78 1.58 -8.50
CA CYS A 151 -0.87 0.15 -8.83
C CYS A 151 -2.10 -0.17 -9.68
N ARG A 152 -3.17 0.59 -9.55
CA ARG A 152 -4.41 0.38 -10.32
C ARG A 152 -4.31 0.87 -11.76
N LYS A 153 -3.56 1.96 -12.00
CA LYS A 153 -3.42 2.60 -13.33
C LYS A 153 -2.01 2.42 -13.92
N GLY A 154 -1.15 1.72 -13.20
CA GLY A 154 0.25 1.54 -13.58
C GLY A 154 0.44 0.56 -14.74
N LYS A 155 1.69 0.44 -15.19
CA LYS A 155 2.09 -0.58 -16.16
C LYS A 155 2.70 -1.77 -15.43
N ILE A 156 2.35 -2.98 -15.83
CA ILE A 156 3.03 -4.19 -15.36
C ILE A 156 4.34 -4.32 -16.13
N SER A 157 5.48 -4.17 -15.43
CA SER A 157 6.79 -4.41 -16.02
C SER A 157 6.92 -5.86 -16.49
N GLY A 158 7.37 -6.07 -17.72
CA GLY A 158 7.60 -7.40 -18.29
C GLY A 158 6.44 -7.96 -19.11
N LEU A 159 5.29 -7.28 -19.18
CA LEU A 159 4.32 -7.59 -20.22
C LEU A 159 4.77 -6.94 -21.54
N PRO A 160 4.73 -7.69 -22.66
CA PRO A 160 5.08 -7.15 -23.96
C PRO A 160 4.16 -5.98 -24.34
N ASP A 161 4.74 -4.85 -24.74
CA ASP A 161 3.97 -3.73 -25.26
C ASP A 161 3.15 -4.17 -26.49
N GLY A 162 1.83 -3.90 -26.45
CA GLY A 162 0.93 -4.11 -27.58
C GLY A 162 0.31 -5.51 -27.74
N LEU A 163 0.56 -6.46 -26.84
CA LEU A 163 -0.04 -7.79 -26.94
C LEU A 163 -1.54 -7.81 -26.60
N PHE A 164 -2.01 -6.94 -25.70
CA PHE A 164 -3.43 -6.79 -25.35
C PHE A 164 -3.69 -5.37 -24.85
N GLN A 165 -4.90 -4.88 -25.10
CA GLN A 165 -5.40 -3.70 -24.42
C GLN A 165 -5.82 -4.11 -23.00
N ILE A 166 -4.83 -4.09 -22.08
CA ILE A 166 -5.01 -4.46 -20.68
C ILE A 166 -5.90 -3.42 -20.00
N SER A 167 -6.98 -3.87 -19.37
CA SER A 167 -7.87 -2.99 -18.62
C SER A 167 -7.30 -2.64 -17.24
N ASP A 168 -7.70 -1.49 -16.68
CA ASP A 168 -7.41 -1.12 -15.29
C ASP A 168 -7.91 -2.21 -14.32
N ASN A 169 -9.00 -2.89 -14.68
CA ASN A 169 -9.56 -3.99 -13.92
C ASN A 169 -8.62 -5.20 -13.87
N PHE A 170 -8.00 -5.57 -15.02
CA PHE A 170 -6.97 -6.61 -15.05
C PHE A 170 -5.77 -6.24 -14.17
N LEU A 171 -5.28 -4.99 -14.25
CA LEU A 171 -4.18 -4.52 -13.41
C LEU A 171 -4.51 -4.66 -11.93
N PHE A 172 -5.75 -4.36 -11.56
CA PHE A 172 -6.23 -4.52 -10.20
C PHE A 172 -6.21 -6.00 -9.75
N TYR A 173 -6.77 -6.94 -10.55
CA TYR A 173 -6.74 -8.38 -10.28
C TYR A 173 -5.30 -8.87 -10.14
N TRP A 174 -4.44 -8.48 -11.07
CA TRP A 174 -3.04 -8.89 -11.06
C TRP A 174 -2.32 -8.40 -9.80
N SER A 175 -2.51 -7.14 -9.45
CA SER A 175 -1.90 -6.55 -8.24
C SER A 175 -2.39 -7.22 -6.97
N TYR A 176 -3.69 -7.49 -6.87
CA TYR A 176 -4.28 -8.17 -5.72
C TYR A 176 -3.82 -9.62 -5.59
N ILE A 177 -3.75 -10.37 -6.70
CA ILE A 177 -3.42 -11.80 -6.69
C ILE A 177 -1.92 -12.01 -6.51
N PHE A 178 -1.09 -11.34 -7.31
CA PHE A 178 0.34 -11.64 -7.38
C PHE A 178 1.20 -10.64 -6.61
N LEU A 179 1.03 -9.34 -6.84
CA LEU A 179 1.94 -8.36 -6.29
C LEU A 179 1.78 -8.22 -4.78
N SER A 180 0.55 -8.20 -4.26
CA SER A 180 0.32 -8.11 -2.82
C SER A 180 0.92 -9.32 -2.07
N GLU A 181 0.78 -10.53 -2.63
CA GLU A 181 1.35 -11.75 -2.06
C GLU A 181 2.88 -11.74 -2.13
N SER A 182 3.44 -11.33 -3.26
CA SER A 182 4.90 -11.24 -3.41
C SER A 182 5.51 -10.27 -2.41
N ILE A 183 4.92 -9.10 -2.25
CA ILE A 183 5.38 -8.10 -1.27
C ILE A 183 5.17 -8.61 0.16
N GLY A 184 4.01 -9.18 0.47
CA GLY A 184 3.71 -9.74 1.79
C GLY A 184 4.68 -10.86 2.18
N SER A 185 4.92 -11.82 1.30
CA SER A 185 5.89 -12.91 1.50
C SER A 185 7.30 -12.38 1.67
N TRP A 186 7.73 -11.45 0.81
CA TRP A 186 9.05 -10.84 0.89
C TRP A 186 9.25 -10.08 2.21
N THR A 187 8.27 -9.27 2.64
CA THR A 187 8.36 -8.54 3.92
C THR A 187 8.35 -9.47 5.13
N SER A 188 7.64 -10.60 5.06
CA SER A 188 7.62 -11.61 6.14
C SER A 188 8.99 -12.25 6.35
N SER A 189 9.75 -12.48 5.27
CA SER A 189 11.11 -13.05 5.34
C SER A 189 12.21 -12.00 5.57
N SER A 190 11.90 -10.72 5.42
CA SER A 190 12.87 -9.64 5.55
C SER A 190 13.24 -9.37 7.01
N LYS A 191 14.45 -8.79 7.19
CA LYS A 191 14.84 -8.08 8.40
C LYS A 191 14.16 -6.72 8.42
N ILE A 192 13.64 -6.34 9.58
CA ILE A 192 12.88 -5.10 9.75
C ILE A 192 13.62 -4.20 10.73
N SER A 193 13.88 -2.97 10.33
CA SER A 193 14.46 -1.92 11.17
C SER A 193 13.44 -0.82 11.42
N LEU A 194 13.36 -0.35 12.67
CA LEU A 194 12.53 0.79 13.07
C LEU A 194 13.42 2.04 13.15
N LEU A 195 13.34 2.88 12.12
CA LEU A 195 14.06 4.15 12.05
C LEU A 195 13.40 5.18 12.97
N LYS A 196 14.20 5.85 13.80
CA LYS A 196 13.76 6.90 14.73
C LYS A 196 14.29 8.25 14.26
N ASN A 197 13.38 9.11 13.88
CA ASN A 197 13.70 10.46 13.43
C ASN A 197 13.67 11.41 14.63
N GLU A 198 14.83 11.80 15.12
CA GLU A 198 14.98 12.80 16.20
C GLU A 198 15.29 14.21 15.65
N THR A 199 15.21 14.39 14.34
CA THR A 199 15.47 15.68 13.69
C THR A 199 14.23 16.59 13.74
N LYS A 200 14.40 17.85 13.34
CA LYS A 200 13.28 18.81 13.24
C LYS A 200 12.47 18.65 11.95
N ILE A 201 12.98 17.91 10.97
CA ILE A 201 12.31 17.66 9.70
C ILE A 201 11.50 16.36 9.82
N PRO A 202 10.17 16.38 9.73
CA PRO A 202 9.38 15.17 9.85
C PRO A 202 9.50 14.30 8.59
N PHE A 203 9.29 13.00 8.74
CA PHE A 203 8.92 12.16 7.60
C PHE A 203 7.59 12.62 7.01
N ILE A 204 7.43 12.39 5.72
CA ILE A 204 6.18 12.57 4.99
C ILE A 204 5.69 11.22 4.46
N THR A 205 4.44 11.20 4.02
CA THR A 205 3.82 10.10 3.29
C THR A 205 3.04 10.66 2.09
N GLY A 206 2.28 9.83 1.40
CA GLY A 206 1.48 10.27 0.26
C GLY A 206 0.63 9.13 -0.29
N ASP A 207 0.16 9.26 -1.53
CA ASP A 207 -0.69 8.27 -2.19
C ASP A 207 0.02 6.92 -2.49
N GLN A 208 1.33 6.84 -2.27
CA GLN A 208 2.11 5.60 -2.25
C GLN A 208 2.90 5.51 -0.92
N PRO A 209 2.31 5.01 0.18
CA PRO A 209 2.94 5.04 1.50
C PRO A 209 4.05 4.00 1.70
N VAL A 210 3.98 2.86 1.02
CA VAL A 210 5.06 1.85 1.01
C VAL A 210 5.78 1.94 -0.32
N ILE A 211 7.10 2.10 -0.29
CA ILE A 211 7.90 2.36 -1.49
C ILE A 211 9.16 1.50 -1.54
N ASN A 212 9.65 1.18 -2.75
CA ASN A 212 10.98 0.60 -2.92
C ASN A 212 12.01 1.73 -3.11
N ILE A 213 12.83 2.03 -2.11
CA ILE A 213 13.83 3.11 -2.19
C ILE A 213 15.00 2.82 -3.14
N LYS A 214 15.12 1.58 -3.63
CA LYS A 214 16.09 1.20 -4.69
C LYS A 214 15.57 1.48 -6.09
N SER A 215 14.30 1.89 -6.23
CA SER A 215 13.75 2.34 -7.50
C SER A 215 14.15 3.79 -7.78
N ASP A 216 14.45 4.09 -9.03
CA ASP A 216 14.67 5.47 -9.51
C ASP A 216 13.38 6.13 -10.03
N TYR A 217 12.28 5.36 -10.08
CA TYR A 217 10.95 5.82 -10.54
C TYR A 217 10.94 6.40 -11.96
N ASP A 218 11.87 5.94 -12.81
CA ASP A 218 12.03 6.30 -14.21
C ASP A 218 11.44 5.29 -15.21
N ASN A 219 10.54 4.41 -14.71
CA ASN A 219 9.94 3.27 -15.41
C ASN A 219 10.90 2.07 -15.67
N THR A 220 12.13 2.09 -15.17
CA THR A 220 12.97 0.90 -15.19
C THR A 220 12.71 0.04 -13.95
N PRO A 221 12.66 -1.31 -14.10
CA PRO A 221 12.52 -2.18 -12.94
C PRO A 221 13.72 -2.04 -12.00
N ALA A 222 13.45 -1.86 -10.71
CA ALA A 222 14.50 -1.85 -9.71
C ALA A 222 15.19 -3.22 -9.65
N LYS A 223 16.53 -3.24 -9.62
CA LYS A 223 17.33 -4.48 -9.54
C LYS A 223 17.32 -5.10 -8.15
N GLU A 224 17.05 -4.29 -7.15
CA GLU A 224 17.04 -4.67 -5.73
C GLU A 224 15.77 -4.18 -5.07
N THR A 225 15.39 -4.83 -3.98
CA THR A 225 14.23 -4.42 -3.16
C THR A 225 14.71 -4.02 -1.78
N ARG A 226 14.36 -2.80 -1.38
CA ARG A 226 14.44 -2.31 -0.01
C ARG A 226 13.22 -1.44 0.22
N LEU A 227 12.25 -1.97 0.99
CA LEU A 227 11.01 -1.23 1.21
C LEU A 227 11.15 -0.28 2.38
N TYR A 228 10.61 0.90 2.19
CA TYR A 228 10.49 1.94 3.19
C TYR A 228 9.01 2.24 3.44
N TYR A 229 8.63 2.30 4.71
CA TYR A 229 7.26 2.57 5.15
C TYR A 229 7.26 3.55 6.33
N PRO A 230 7.07 4.86 6.11
CA PRO A 230 6.90 5.80 7.21
C PRO A 230 5.58 5.53 7.91
N ILE A 231 5.60 5.36 9.23
CA ILE A 231 4.41 5.03 10.04
C ILE A 231 3.95 6.19 10.92
N SER A 232 4.76 7.22 11.02
CA SER A 232 4.46 8.51 11.66
C SER A 232 5.50 9.56 11.20
N PRO A 233 5.34 10.85 11.54
CA PRO A 233 6.36 11.86 11.27
C PRO A 233 7.75 11.57 11.86
N MET A 234 7.80 10.74 12.92
CA MET A 234 9.05 10.47 13.66
C MET A 234 9.51 9.02 13.56
N LEU A 235 8.74 8.14 12.92
CA LEU A 235 9.05 6.70 12.85
C LEU A 235 8.78 6.15 11.47
N ALA A 236 9.70 5.31 10.98
CA ALA A 236 9.54 4.59 9.72
C ALA A 236 10.09 3.16 9.85
N LEU A 237 9.60 2.27 9.03
CA LEU A 237 10.10 0.92 8.88
C LEU A 237 10.94 0.81 7.61
N LEU A 238 12.04 0.09 7.73
CA LEU A 238 12.88 -0.29 6.59
C LEU A 238 12.97 -1.82 6.56
N PHE A 239 12.64 -2.40 5.41
CA PHE A 239 12.70 -3.84 5.17
C PHE A 239 13.85 -4.13 4.21
N ASP A 240 14.69 -5.11 4.56
CA ASP A 240 15.83 -5.55 3.75
C ASP A 240 16.07 -7.05 3.94
N GLU A 241 16.50 -7.73 2.89
CA GLU A 241 16.76 -9.19 2.97
C GLU A 241 18.01 -9.53 3.78
N LYS A 242 19.00 -8.65 3.78
CA LYS A 242 20.37 -8.97 4.19
C LYS A 242 20.73 -8.37 5.54
N GLU A 243 20.31 -7.13 5.80
CA GLU A 243 20.85 -6.35 6.92
C GLU A 243 19.78 -5.59 7.70
N THR A 244 20.09 -5.29 8.94
CA THR A 244 19.37 -4.31 9.76
C THR A 244 20.13 -2.99 9.76
N PHE A 245 19.42 -1.90 9.96
CA PHE A 245 19.96 -0.54 9.94
C PHE A 245 19.90 0.07 11.32
N ASP A 246 20.79 1.01 11.59
CA ASP A 246 20.75 1.79 12.83
C ASP A 246 19.42 2.52 12.97
N ASN A 247 18.93 2.57 14.21
CA ASN A 247 17.65 3.18 14.51
C ASN A 247 17.71 4.71 14.45
N SER A 248 18.86 5.33 14.74
CA SER A 248 19.06 6.79 14.68
C SER A 248 19.47 7.20 13.28
N ILE A 249 18.83 8.24 12.75
CA ILE A 249 19.03 8.73 11.40
C ILE A 249 19.37 10.21 11.38
N SER A 250 20.14 10.63 10.40
CA SER A 250 20.55 12.01 10.17
C SER A 250 19.49 12.86 9.46
N VAL A 251 19.71 14.16 9.39
CA VAL A 251 18.87 15.07 8.57
C VAL A 251 18.94 14.68 7.09
N GLU A 252 20.12 14.30 6.61
CA GLU A 252 20.35 13.86 5.23
C GLU A 252 19.53 12.61 4.89
N ASP A 253 19.45 11.66 5.83
CA ASP A 253 18.63 10.46 5.66
C ASP A 253 17.13 10.81 5.56
N VAL A 254 16.65 11.70 6.44
CA VAL A 254 15.26 12.15 6.40
C VAL A 254 14.93 12.81 5.05
N LEU A 255 15.81 13.68 4.57
CA LEU A 255 15.65 14.35 3.27
C LEU A 255 15.67 13.34 2.12
N PHE A 256 16.56 12.34 2.19
CA PHE A 256 16.61 11.25 1.21
C PHE A 256 15.29 10.46 1.16
N TYR A 257 14.78 10.01 2.31
CA TYR A 257 13.52 9.27 2.36
C TYR A 257 12.33 10.11 1.90
N ASN A 258 12.25 11.36 2.32
CA ASN A 258 11.20 12.27 1.89
C ASN A 258 11.24 12.53 0.38
N LYS A 259 12.43 12.66 -0.22
CA LYS A 259 12.59 12.76 -1.66
C LYS A 259 12.11 11.49 -2.37
N LYS A 260 12.42 10.31 -1.85
CA LYS A 260 11.96 9.03 -2.43
C LYS A 260 10.42 8.89 -2.34
N ILE A 261 9.79 9.33 -1.24
CA ILE A 261 8.32 9.39 -1.15
C ILE A 261 7.75 10.32 -2.22
N LYS A 262 8.29 11.54 -2.39
CA LYS A 262 7.83 12.50 -3.42
C LYS A 262 7.95 11.91 -4.83
N GLN A 263 9.02 11.19 -5.14
CA GLN A 263 9.22 10.53 -6.44
C GLN A 263 8.28 9.34 -6.67
N ALA A 264 7.91 8.64 -5.60
CA ALA A 264 7.04 7.46 -5.68
C ALA A 264 5.56 7.81 -5.81
N CYS A 265 5.12 8.92 -5.20
CA CYS A 265 3.74 9.37 -5.24
C CYS A 265 3.34 9.89 -6.62
N GLU A 266 2.08 9.73 -6.99
CA GLU A 266 1.55 10.25 -8.26
C GLU A 266 1.10 11.70 -8.14
N THR A 267 0.22 11.99 -7.18
CA THR A 267 -0.44 13.30 -7.10
C THR A 267 -0.50 13.88 -5.70
N LEU A 268 -0.28 13.06 -4.66
CA LEU A 268 -0.61 13.47 -3.31
C LEU A 268 0.52 13.19 -2.32
N ILE A 269 1.05 14.25 -1.73
CA ILE A 269 1.97 14.22 -0.58
C ILE A 269 1.23 14.64 0.67
N ILE A 270 1.49 13.98 1.80
CA ILE A 270 0.83 14.22 3.09
C ILE A 270 1.88 14.36 4.20
N GLY A 271 1.68 15.31 5.10
CA GLY A 271 2.55 15.54 6.24
C GLY A 271 1.87 16.30 7.38
N ASN A 272 2.55 16.36 8.52
CA ASN A 272 2.07 17.11 9.68
C ASN A 272 2.56 18.57 9.72
N GLN A 273 3.44 18.98 8.81
CA GLN A 273 3.96 20.34 8.69
C GLN A 273 3.82 20.84 7.26
N LYS A 274 3.43 22.11 7.11
CA LYS A 274 3.23 22.76 5.81
C LYS A 274 4.49 22.75 4.95
N ASP A 275 5.63 23.05 5.56
CA ASP A 275 6.89 23.16 4.81
C ASP A 275 7.46 21.81 4.38
N ALA A 276 7.15 20.73 5.09
CA ALA A 276 7.59 19.38 4.73
C ALA A 276 6.94 18.84 3.45
N VAL A 277 5.72 19.30 3.14
CA VAL A 277 4.97 18.84 1.95
C VAL A 277 5.21 19.71 0.71
N LYS A 278 5.89 20.86 0.85
CA LYS A 278 6.23 21.72 -0.31
C LYS A 278 7.21 20.99 -1.24
N ASP A 279 7.13 21.32 -2.51
CA ASP A 279 8.17 20.97 -3.48
C ASP A 279 9.40 21.83 -3.19
N THR A 280 10.55 21.17 -3.02
CA THR A 280 11.87 21.82 -2.86
C THR A 280 12.71 21.46 -4.08
#